data_aaec5b524c98bc871d5bb4cd96b108fa
#
_entry.id   aaec5b524c98bc871d5bb4cd96b108fa
#
_cell.length_a   1.000
_cell.length_b   1.000
_cell.length_c   1.000
_cell.angle_alpha   90.00
_cell.angle_beta   90.00
_cell.angle_gamma   90.00
#
_symmetry.space_group_name_H-M   'P 1'
#
loop_
_entity.id
_entity.type
_entity.pdbx_description
1 polymer ?
#
loop_
_entity_poly.entity_id
_entity_poly.type
_entity_poly.pdbx_seq_one_letter_code
_entity_poly.pdbx_strand_id
1 'polypeptide(L)'
;MKYKLSMFNFDLPEKLIADTPAKTRDDSKLMVLHRSTGEIEHKKVSDLIEYFDDGDVMCVNNTKVFPARLYANKEKTGARIEVFLLRELNKKNRLWDVLVDPARKIRIGNKLFFGENDELIAEVIDNTTSRGRTLRFLYDGTHEEFKETLNSLGKTPLPSFIKREPTPKDTERYQTIFAKEEGAVAAPSAGMHLSKTQMLKMQIKGINFSEITLHVGLGTFHPIMVEDLSKHKMESEQMIIEQEAANKINDALTNLSLIHI
;
A
#
# COMPACT_ATOMS: atom_id res chain seq x y z
N MET A 1 24.99 -17.38 8.11
CA MET A 1 24.18 -17.41 9.35
C MET A 1 22.72 -17.48 8.94
N LYS A 2 21.95 -18.45 9.44
CA LYS A 2 20.50 -18.49 9.12
C LYS A 2 19.76 -17.62 10.13
N TYR A 3 19.04 -16.62 9.65
CA TYR A 3 18.21 -15.75 10.49
C TYR A 3 16.92 -16.49 10.86
N LYS A 4 16.60 -16.45 12.16
CA LYS A 4 15.35 -17.02 12.71
C LYS A 4 14.41 -15.87 13.09
N LEU A 5 13.11 -16.10 12.94
CA LEU A 5 12.07 -15.11 13.30
C LEU A 5 12.19 -14.73 14.81
N SER A 6 12.43 -15.72 15.67
CA SER A 6 12.62 -15.52 17.12
C SER A 6 13.75 -14.56 17.49
N MET A 7 14.77 -14.38 16.64
CA MET A 7 15.86 -13.42 16.87
C MET A 7 15.40 -11.96 16.80
N PHE A 8 14.25 -11.69 16.21
CA PHE A 8 13.66 -10.36 16.03
C PHE A 8 12.49 -10.11 16.97
N ASN A 9 12.24 -11.04 17.89
CA ASN A 9 11.16 -10.88 18.87
C ASN A 9 11.59 -9.90 19.97
N PHE A 10 10.72 -8.91 20.25
CA PHE A 10 10.87 -7.96 21.32
C PHE A 10 9.50 -7.55 21.87
N ASP A 11 9.46 -7.06 23.10
CA ASP A 11 8.22 -6.56 23.68
C ASP A 11 7.91 -5.16 23.12
N LEU A 12 6.79 -5.05 22.39
CA LEU A 12 6.27 -3.80 21.87
C LEU A 12 4.95 -3.47 22.55
N PRO A 13 4.94 -2.60 23.57
CA PRO A 13 3.72 -2.18 24.21
C PRO A 13 2.74 -1.51 23.23
N GLU A 14 1.48 -1.94 23.23
CA GLU A 14 0.45 -1.46 22.29
C GLU A 14 0.30 0.08 22.32
N LYS A 15 0.48 0.70 23.48
CA LYS A 15 0.44 2.16 23.66
C LYS A 15 1.52 2.94 22.88
N LEU A 16 2.55 2.25 22.37
CA LEU A 16 3.60 2.86 21.54
C LEU A 16 3.28 2.82 20.06
N ILE A 17 2.21 2.13 19.66
CA ILE A 17 1.73 2.09 18.29
C ILE A 17 0.78 3.27 18.09
N ALA A 18 1.16 4.23 17.22
CA ALA A 18 0.30 5.35 16.90
C ALA A 18 -0.89 4.88 16.03
N ASP A 19 -2.11 5.21 16.42
CA ASP A 19 -3.34 4.94 15.67
C ASP A 19 -3.82 6.12 14.83
N THR A 20 -3.21 7.28 15.05
CA THR A 20 -3.48 8.52 14.31
C THR A 20 -2.18 9.16 13.83
N PRO A 21 -2.17 9.75 12.62
CA PRO A 21 -0.96 10.39 12.11
C PRO A 21 -0.64 11.69 12.85
N ALA A 22 0.63 12.11 12.82
CA ALA A 22 1.05 13.42 13.31
C ALA A 22 0.27 14.56 12.60
N LYS A 23 0.22 15.75 13.21
CA LYS A 23 -0.53 16.92 12.68
C LYS A 23 -0.08 17.26 11.25
N THR A 24 1.21 17.35 11.01
CA THR A 24 1.82 17.48 9.68
C THR A 24 2.64 16.23 9.36
N ARG A 25 2.89 15.94 8.06
CA ARG A 25 3.60 14.73 7.63
C ARG A 25 5.02 14.69 8.15
N ASP A 26 5.71 15.82 8.10
CA ASP A 26 7.11 16.03 8.46
C ASP A 26 7.37 16.27 9.96
N ASP A 27 6.32 16.34 10.78
CA ASP A 27 6.44 16.32 12.26
C ASP A 27 6.74 14.95 12.85
N SER A 28 6.67 13.89 12.05
CA SER A 28 6.96 12.52 12.50
C SER A 28 8.39 12.40 13.01
N LYS A 29 8.59 11.51 14.00
CA LYS A 29 9.92 11.22 14.53
C LYS A 29 10.76 10.50 13.48
N LEU A 30 12.04 10.87 13.41
CA LEU A 30 13.06 10.25 12.57
C LEU A 30 14.13 9.63 13.46
N MET A 31 14.44 8.36 13.25
CA MET A 31 15.62 7.72 13.82
C MET A 31 16.67 7.59 12.73
N VAL A 32 17.85 8.17 12.98
CA VAL A 32 19.01 8.06 12.08
C VAL A 32 20.00 7.08 12.69
N LEU A 33 20.32 6.01 11.95
CA LEU A 33 21.29 5.01 12.35
C LEU A 33 22.55 5.11 11.49
N HIS A 34 23.67 5.47 12.11
CA HIS A 34 24.99 5.47 11.48
C HIS A 34 25.55 4.05 11.45
N ARG A 35 25.48 3.38 10.31
CA ARG A 35 25.81 1.95 10.18
C ARG A 35 27.26 1.61 10.51
N SER A 36 28.20 2.56 10.30
CA SER A 36 29.63 2.37 10.56
C SER A 36 29.99 2.43 12.06
N THR A 37 29.29 3.27 12.83
CA THR A 37 29.56 3.49 14.26
C THR A 37 28.55 2.82 15.18
N GLY A 38 27.30 2.54 14.67
CA GLY A 38 26.17 2.11 15.46
C GLY A 38 25.49 3.24 16.24
N GLU A 39 25.92 4.48 16.03
CA GLU A 39 25.33 5.66 16.68
C GLU A 39 23.89 5.89 16.19
N ILE A 40 23.01 6.28 17.11
CA ILE A 40 21.60 6.57 16.84
C ILE A 40 21.32 8.02 17.21
N GLU A 41 20.75 8.77 16.26
CA GLU A 41 20.21 10.11 16.48
C GLU A 41 18.67 10.07 16.45
N HIS A 42 18.04 10.91 17.26
CA HIS A 42 16.59 11.11 17.26
C HIS A 42 16.28 12.52 16.78
N LYS A 43 15.62 12.60 15.64
CA LYS A 43 15.28 13.85 14.94
C LYS A 43 13.80 13.86 14.52
N LYS A 44 13.42 14.83 13.71
CA LYS A 44 12.15 14.87 12.98
C LYS A 44 12.37 14.63 11.49
N VAL A 45 11.34 14.20 10.79
CA VAL A 45 11.42 14.05 9.32
C VAL A 45 11.69 15.40 8.63
N SER A 46 11.30 16.53 9.24
CA SER A 46 11.68 17.87 8.76
C SER A 46 13.19 18.08 8.65
N ASP A 47 13.98 17.37 9.47
CA ASP A 47 15.43 17.48 9.51
C ASP A 47 16.13 16.58 8.47
N LEU A 48 15.36 15.73 7.77
CA LEU A 48 15.86 14.79 6.76
C LEU A 48 16.71 15.47 5.67
N ILE A 49 16.38 16.72 5.33
CA ILE A 49 17.12 17.53 4.35
C ILE A 49 18.59 17.76 4.73
N GLU A 50 18.97 17.64 6.01
CA GLU A 50 20.34 17.82 6.49
C GLU A 50 21.29 16.73 6.00
N TYR A 51 20.74 15.57 5.62
CA TYR A 51 21.49 14.37 5.21
C TYR A 51 21.72 14.26 3.70
N PHE A 52 21.29 15.25 2.93
CA PHE A 52 21.36 15.24 1.47
C PHE A 52 22.12 16.45 0.95
N ASP A 53 22.81 16.27 -0.16
CA ASP A 53 23.59 17.30 -0.81
C ASP A 53 22.99 17.74 -2.16
N ASP A 54 23.47 18.87 -2.69
CA ASP A 54 23.15 19.34 -4.03
C ASP A 54 23.52 18.27 -5.08
N GLY A 55 22.63 17.99 -6.01
CA GLY A 55 22.78 16.98 -7.05
C GLY A 55 22.29 15.57 -6.65
N ASP A 56 21.97 15.32 -5.38
CA ASP A 56 21.38 14.04 -4.97
C ASP A 56 20.04 13.77 -5.70
N VAL A 57 19.75 12.51 -5.95
CA VAL A 57 18.49 12.06 -6.56
C VAL A 57 17.69 11.21 -5.59
N MET A 58 16.51 11.68 -5.24
CA MET A 58 15.56 10.93 -4.43
C MET A 58 14.59 10.15 -5.32
N CYS A 59 14.68 8.81 -5.28
CA CYS A 59 13.76 7.93 -5.96
C CYS A 59 12.50 7.74 -5.12
N VAL A 60 11.32 8.12 -5.66
CA VAL A 60 10.04 8.09 -4.97
C VAL A 60 9.03 7.20 -5.68
N ASN A 61 8.12 6.60 -4.91
CA ASN A 61 7.06 5.75 -5.46
C ASN A 61 5.78 6.58 -5.67
N ASN A 62 5.31 6.67 -6.91
CA ASN A 62 4.12 7.42 -7.29
C ASN A 62 2.83 6.59 -7.31
N THR A 63 2.87 5.36 -6.80
CA THR A 63 1.66 4.53 -6.72
C THR A 63 0.59 5.18 -5.85
N LYS A 64 -0.67 5.00 -6.25
CA LYS A 64 -1.86 5.49 -5.53
C LYS A 64 -2.66 4.33 -4.97
N VAL A 65 -2.99 4.42 -3.68
CA VAL A 65 -3.86 3.46 -3.01
C VAL A 65 -5.30 3.71 -3.43
N PHE A 66 -6.00 2.65 -3.83
CA PHE A 66 -7.44 2.72 -4.06
C PHE A 66 -8.23 2.14 -2.87
N PRO A 67 -9.53 2.45 -2.72
CA PRO A 67 -10.34 1.98 -1.59
C PRO A 67 -10.66 0.49 -1.75
N ALA A 68 -9.69 -0.36 -1.42
CA ALA A 68 -9.68 -1.79 -1.70
C ALA A 68 -10.57 -2.64 -0.79
N ARG A 69 -11.05 -2.10 0.35
CA ARG A 69 -11.87 -2.86 1.31
C ARG A 69 -13.35 -2.60 1.09
N LEU A 70 -14.09 -3.62 0.69
CA LEU A 70 -15.53 -3.57 0.48
C LEU A 70 -16.25 -4.53 1.44
N TYR A 71 -17.53 -4.28 1.63
CA TYR A 71 -18.42 -5.18 2.36
C TYR A 71 -19.60 -5.56 1.48
N ALA A 72 -19.88 -6.85 1.44
CA ALA A 72 -20.97 -7.41 0.66
C ALA A 72 -21.87 -8.28 1.53
N ASN A 73 -23.11 -8.47 1.07
CA ASN A 73 -24.03 -9.45 1.60
C ASN A 73 -24.07 -10.65 0.67
N LYS A 74 -23.91 -11.85 1.25
CA LYS A 74 -24.02 -13.08 0.47
C LYS A 74 -25.47 -13.35 0.08
N GLU A 75 -25.72 -13.67 -1.19
CA GLU A 75 -27.02 -14.14 -1.68
C GLU A 75 -27.61 -15.23 -0.76
N LYS A 76 -28.91 -15.28 -0.64
CA LYS A 76 -29.70 -16.26 0.14
C LYS A 76 -29.56 -16.19 1.66
N THR A 77 -28.42 -15.81 2.21
CA THR A 77 -28.20 -15.83 3.66
C THR A 77 -28.06 -14.45 4.28
N GLY A 78 -27.83 -13.40 3.48
CA GLY A 78 -27.54 -12.04 3.95
C GLY A 78 -26.26 -11.95 4.79
N ALA A 79 -25.43 -13.00 4.85
CA ALA A 79 -24.23 -12.99 5.64
C ALA A 79 -23.26 -11.92 5.14
N ARG A 80 -22.80 -11.04 6.05
CA ARG A 80 -21.82 -10.00 5.74
C ARG A 80 -20.47 -10.65 5.46
N ILE A 81 -19.86 -10.22 4.36
CA ILE A 81 -18.56 -10.68 3.85
C ILE A 81 -17.68 -9.47 3.61
N GLU A 82 -16.48 -9.46 4.18
CA GLU A 82 -15.43 -8.54 3.77
C GLU A 82 -14.81 -9.05 2.46
N VAL A 83 -14.68 -8.16 1.50
CA VAL A 83 -14.01 -8.41 0.22
C VAL A 83 -12.88 -7.41 0.10
N PHE A 84 -11.66 -7.90 0.04
CA PHE A 84 -10.46 -7.09 -0.12
C PHE A 84 -9.92 -7.27 -1.54
N LEU A 85 -10.01 -6.22 -2.34
CA LEU A 85 -9.54 -6.21 -3.73
C LEU A 85 -8.01 -6.22 -3.76
N LEU A 86 -7.42 -7.04 -4.63
CA LEU A 86 -5.98 -7.13 -4.79
C LEU A 86 -5.53 -6.50 -6.12
N ARG A 87 -6.04 -7.04 -7.22
CA ARG A 87 -5.71 -6.56 -8.56
C ARG A 87 -6.80 -6.91 -9.55
N GLU A 88 -6.90 -6.10 -10.59
CA GLU A 88 -7.75 -6.38 -11.74
C GLU A 88 -7.03 -7.34 -12.69
N LEU A 89 -7.62 -8.52 -12.91
CA LEU A 89 -7.08 -9.56 -13.79
C LEU A 89 -7.46 -9.33 -15.25
N ASN A 90 -8.68 -8.82 -15.49
CA ASN A 90 -9.19 -8.58 -16.84
C ASN A 90 -10.25 -7.47 -16.83
N LYS A 91 -9.93 -6.33 -17.45
CA LYS A 91 -10.82 -5.17 -17.55
C LYS A 91 -12.12 -5.46 -18.31
N LYS A 92 -12.02 -6.15 -19.45
CA LYS A 92 -13.17 -6.44 -20.31
C LYS A 92 -14.23 -7.28 -19.61
N ASN A 93 -13.79 -8.27 -18.83
CA ASN A 93 -14.67 -9.20 -18.11
C ASN A 93 -14.84 -8.81 -16.64
N ARG A 94 -14.26 -7.69 -16.19
CA ARG A 94 -14.30 -7.20 -14.80
C ARG A 94 -13.92 -8.29 -13.79
N LEU A 95 -12.83 -9.01 -14.10
CA LEU A 95 -12.29 -10.06 -13.24
C LEU A 95 -11.31 -9.47 -12.25
N TRP A 96 -11.48 -9.80 -10.99
CA TRP A 96 -10.64 -9.33 -9.90
C TRP A 96 -10.16 -10.48 -9.03
N ASP A 97 -8.89 -10.45 -8.69
CA ASP A 97 -8.33 -11.26 -7.60
C ASP A 97 -8.62 -10.56 -6.28
N VAL A 98 -9.17 -11.30 -5.31
CA VAL A 98 -9.62 -10.74 -4.04
C VAL A 98 -9.38 -11.69 -2.88
N LEU A 99 -9.29 -11.15 -1.66
CA LEU A 99 -9.48 -11.93 -0.45
C LEU A 99 -10.90 -11.78 0.06
N VAL A 100 -11.43 -12.82 0.70
CA VAL A 100 -12.76 -12.78 1.34
C VAL A 100 -12.68 -13.27 2.78
N ASP A 101 -13.47 -12.65 3.66
CA ASP A 101 -13.62 -13.08 5.05
C ASP A 101 -15.07 -13.00 5.51
N PRO A 102 -15.62 -14.11 6.07
CA PRO A 102 -15.04 -15.43 6.29
C PRO A 102 -15.04 -16.30 5.01
N ALA A 103 -13.85 -16.73 4.57
CA ALA A 103 -13.65 -17.46 3.31
C ALA A 103 -14.39 -18.80 3.22
N ARG A 104 -14.53 -19.52 4.34
CA ARG A 104 -15.22 -20.83 4.41
C ARG A 104 -16.69 -20.78 3.97
N LYS A 105 -17.31 -19.58 4.03
CA LYS A 105 -18.71 -19.38 3.63
C LYS A 105 -18.85 -19.06 2.14
N ILE A 106 -17.76 -18.81 1.43
CA ILE A 106 -17.76 -18.32 0.06
C ILE A 106 -17.21 -19.38 -0.88
N ARG A 107 -18.07 -19.85 -1.81
CA ARG A 107 -17.80 -20.91 -2.78
C ARG A 107 -18.04 -20.42 -4.19
N ILE A 108 -17.46 -21.07 -5.18
CA ILE A 108 -17.73 -20.83 -6.61
C ILE A 108 -19.25 -20.85 -6.87
N GLY A 109 -19.73 -19.91 -7.67
CA GLY A 109 -21.14 -19.70 -7.99
C GLY A 109 -21.92 -18.89 -6.95
N ASN A 110 -21.32 -18.51 -5.81
CA ASN A 110 -22.00 -17.58 -4.91
C ASN A 110 -21.99 -16.17 -5.48
N LYS A 111 -23.10 -15.45 -5.28
CA LYS A 111 -23.19 -14.02 -5.58
C LYS A 111 -23.03 -13.20 -4.30
N LEU A 112 -22.37 -12.07 -4.44
CA LEU A 112 -22.10 -11.08 -3.42
C LEU A 112 -22.71 -9.75 -3.87
N PHE A 113 -23.48 -9.12 -3.01
CA PHE A 113 -24.22 -7.89 -3.23
C PHE A 113 -23.59 -6.77 -2.42
N PHE A 114 -23.19 -5.69 -3.05
CA PHE A 114 -22.47 -4.58 -2.44
C PHE A 114 -23.32 -3.32 -2.46
N GLY A 115 -23.19 -2.54 -1.38
CA GLY A 115 -23.96 -1.32 -1.18
C GLY A 115 -25.31 -1.58 -0.50
N GLU A 116 -26.06 -0.50 -0.24
CA GLU A 116 -27.35 -0.58 0.44
C GLU A 116 -28.49 -0.99 -0.51
N ASN A 117 -28.35 -0.65 -1.80
CA ASN A 117 -29.32 -0.92 -2.85
C ASN A 117 -28.79 -1.90 -3.91
N ASP A 118 -27.81 -2.75 -3.55
CA ASP A 118 -27.16 -3.70 -4.46
C ASP A 118 -26.53 -3.02 -5.68
N GLU A 119 -25.90 -1.86 -5.47
CA GLU A 119 -25.31 -1.03 -6.53
C GLU A 119 -24.24 -1.77 -7.35
N LEU A 120 -23.67 -2.82 -6.77
CA LEU A 120 -22.69 -3.67 -7.41
C LEU A 120 -22.90 -5.13 -7.02
N ILE A 121 -22.82 -6.02 -8.00
CA ILE A 121 -22.97 -7.47 -7.80
C ILE A 121 -21.71 -8.16 -8.34
N ALA A 122 -21.21 -9.16 -7.61
CA ALA A 122 -20.14 -10.02 -8.10
C ALA A 122 -20.48 -11.50 -7.94
N GLU A 123 -19.98 -12.31 -8.86
CA GLU A 123 -20.03 -13.77 -8.81
C GLU A 123 -18.64 -14.33 -8.53
N VAL A 124 -18.57 -15.28 -7.63
CA VAL A 124 -17.33 -16.04 -7.34
C VAL A 124 -17.14 -17.07 -8.44
N ILE A 125 -16.08 -16.90 -9.23
CA ILE A 125 -15.81 -17.79 -10.37
C ILE A 125 -14.66 -18.77 -10.12
N ASP A 126 -13.77 -18.49 -9.16
CA ASP A 126 -12.64 -19.38 -8.82
C ASP A 126 -12.17 -19.18 -7.37
N ASN A 127 -11.43 -20.18 -6.86
CA ASN A 127 -10.72 -20.18 -5.59
C ASN A 127 -9.22 -20.16 -5.85
N THR A 128 -8.51 -19.10 -5.47
CA THR A 128 -7.07 -18.96 -5.74
C THR A 128 -6.19 -19.43 -4.59
N THR A 129 -6.60 -19.13 -3.35
CA THR A 129 -5.92 -19.55 -2.12
C THR A 129 -6.94 -19.91 -1.03
N SER A 130 -6.51 -20.19 0.20
CA SER A 130 -7.41 -20.45 1.33
C SER A 130 -8.42 -19.32 1.57
N ARG A 131 -8.02 -18.06 1.37
CA ARG A 131 -8.86 -16.86 1.46
C ARG A 131 -9.08 -16.18 0.11
N GLY A 132 -8.31 -16.53 -0.91
CA GLY A 132 -8.35 -15.91 -2.24
C GLY A 132 -9.52 -16.41 -3.08
N ARG A 133 -10.12 -15.50 -3.83
CA ARG A 133 -11.19 -15.76 -4.80
C ARG A 133 -10.94 -14.91 -6.05
N THR A 134 -11.43 -15.42 -7.19
CA THR A 134 -11.62 -14.59 -8.36
C THR A 134 -13.09 -14.21 -8.43
N LEU A 135 -13.36 -12.91 -8.43
CA LEU A 135 -14.69 -12.35 -8.62
C LEU A 135 -14.85 -11.83 -10.04
N ARG A 136 -16.03 -12.08 -10.61
CA ARG A 136 -16.52 -11.40 -11.81
C ARG A 136 -17.61 -10.41 -11.39
N PHE A 137 -17.35 -9.12 -11.55
CA PHE A 137 -18.35 -8.11 -11.31
C PHE A 137 -19.35 -8.04 -12.47
N LEU A 138 -20.63 -8.06 -12.12
CA LEU A 138 -21.76 -7.94 -13.05
C LEU A 138 -22.21 -6.48 -13.01
N TYR A 139 -21.91 -5.74 -14.06
CA TYR A 139 -22.18 -4.31 -14.13
C TYR A 139 -22.46 -3.90 -15.58
N ASP A 140 -23.55 -3.20 -15.81
CA ASP A 140 -23.92 -2.65 -17.10
C ASP A 140 -23.47 -1.19 -17.17
N GLY A 141 -22.40 -0.90 -17.90
CA GLY A 141 -21.82 0.44 -18.01
C GLY A 141 -20.36 0.39 -18.46
N THR A 142 -19.75 1.54 -18.57
CA THR A 142 -18.34 1.69 -18.92
C THR A 142 -17.43 1.18 -17.80
N HIS A 143 -16.16 1.04 -18.12
CA HIS A 143 -15.16 0.67 -17.10
C HIS A 143 -14.96 1.79 -16.07
N GLU A 144 -15.05 3.04 -16.51
CA GLU A 144 -14.92 4.24 -15.69
C GLU A 144 -16.07 4.31 -14.67
N GLU A 145 -17.32 4.16 -15.10
CA GLU A 145 -18.51 4.12 -14.22
C GLU A 145 -18.42 2.96 -13.21
N PHE A 146 -17.97 1.79 -13.66
CA PHE A 146 -17.72 0.65 -12.77
C PHE A 146 -16.68 1.00 -11.69
N LYS A 147 -15.57 1.63 -12.08
CA LYS A 147 -14.51 2.04 -11.14
C LYS A 147 -15.01 3.11 -10.17
N GLU A 148 -15.82 4.06 -10.63
CA GLU A 148 -16.42 5.07 -9.75
C GLU A 148 -17.35 4.43 -8.71
N THR A 149 -18.20 3.50 -9.13
CA THR A 149 -19.10 2.75 -8.23
C THR A 149 -18.27 1.94 -7.22
N LEU A 150 -17.25 1.23 -7.67
CA LEU A 150 -16.36 0.45 -6.82
C LEU A 150 -15.64 1.34 -5.79
N ASN A 151 -15.15 2.49 -6.22
CA ASN A 151 -14.47 3.45 -5.34
C ASN A 151 -15.43 4.10 -4.33
N SER A 152 -16.68 4.33 -4.69
CA SER A 152 -17.70 4.89 -3.77
C SER A 152 -18.09 3.92 -2.65
N LEU A 153 -18.10 2.63 -2.94
CA LEU A 153 -18.41 1.55 -1.99
C LEU A 153 -17.22 1.13 -1.14
N GLY A 154 -16.02 1.38 -1.64
CA GLY A 154 -14.76 0.96 -1.01
C GLY A 154 -14.35 1.83 0.16
N LYS A 155 -13.63 1.23 1.10
CA LYS A 155 -12.99 1.92 2.24
C LYS A 155 -11.48 1.88 2.09
N THR A 156 -10.82 2.91 2.63
CA THR A 156 -9.36 2.97 2.72
C THR A 156 -8.81 1.75 3.46
N PRO A 157 -7.87 0.99 2.87
CA PRO A 157 -7.37 -0.26 3.44
C PRO A 157 -6.29 0.00 4.51
N LEU A 158 -6.67 0.61 5.64
CA LEU A 158 -5.73 0.84 6.74
C LEU A 158 -5.11 -0.48 7.22
N PRO A 159 -3.83 -0.47 7.65
CA PRO A 159 -3.17 -1.64 8.21
C PRO A 159 -3.92 -2.23 9.40
N SER A 160 -3.86 -3.56 9.57
CA SER A 160 -4.61 -4.29 10.60
C SER A 160 -4.26 -3.94 12.06
N PHE A 161 -3.09 -3.34 12.30
CA PHE A 161 -2.70 -2.85 13.61
C PHE A 161 -3.36 -1.52 13.98
N ILE A 162 -3.96 -0.80 13.01
CA ILE A 162 -4.83 0.36 13.25
C ILE A 162 -6.24 -0.16 13.53
N LYS A 163 -6.61 -0.24 14.80
CA LYS A 163 -7.85 -0.89 15.27
C LYS A 163 -9.09 0.02 15.24
N ARG A 164 -9.11 1.04 14.39
CA ARG A 164 -10.26 1.92 14.21
C ARG A 164 -10.76 1.89 12.76
N GLU A 165 -12.00 2.26 12.57
CA GLU A 165 -12.56 2.45 11.23
C GLU A 165 -11.86 3.62 10.52
N PRO A 166 -11.65 3.52 9.20
CA PRO A 166 -11.11 4.63 8.42
C PRO A 166 -12.11 5.79 8.37
N THR A 167 -11.58 7.00 8.47
CA THR A 167 -12.33 8.25 8.32
C THR A 167 -12.09 8.85 6.92
N PRO A 168 -12.90 9.81 6.46
CA PRO A 168 -12.65 10.50 5.19
C PRO A 168 -11.26 11.15 5.11
N LYS A 169 -10.71 11.60 6.25
CA LYS A 169 -9.35 12.13 6.32
C LYS A 169 -8.27 11.08 6.02
N ASP A 170 -8.54 9.82 6.34
CA ASP A 170 -7.58 8.73 6.08
C ASP A 170 -7.42 8.48 4.58
N THR A 171 -8.44 8.70 3.77
CA THR A 171 -8.35 8.55 2.31
C THR A 171 -7.30 9.49 1.72
N GLU A 172 -7.19 10.71 2.23
CA GLU A 172 -6.15 11.67 1.83
C GLU A 172 -4.81 11.38 2.52
N ARG A 173 -4.83 11.05 3.82
CA ARG A 173 -3.60 10.85 4.62
C ARG A 173 -2.89 9.55 4.31
N TYR A 174 -3.61 8.50 3.95
CA TYR A 174 -3.04 7.19 3.56
C TYR A 174 -2.61 7.17 2.09
N GLN A 175 -2.02 8.28 1.65
CA GLN A 175 -1.40 8.51 0.33
C GLN A 175 -0.10 9.27 0.50
N THR A 176 0.85 9.07 -0.40
CA THR A 176 2.01 9.97 -0.52
C THR A 176 1.63 11.25 -1.26
N ILE A 177 2.46 12.28 -1.18
CA ILE A 177 2.30 13.48 -2.02
C ILE A 177 2.59 13.21 -3.50
N PHE A 178 3.19 12.06 -3.81
CA PHE A 178 3.56 11.61 -5.16
C PHE A 178 2.49 10.76 -5.82
N ALA A 179 1.42 10.36 -5.11
CA ALA A 179 0.42 9.40 -5.56
C ALA A 179 -0.28 9.86 -6.86
N LYS A 180 -0.10 9.09 -7.95
CA LYS A 180 -0.65 9.31 -9.29
C LYS A 180 -1.27 8.04 -9.86
N GLU A 181 -0.48 6.96 -9.93
CA GLU A 181 -0.81 5.71 -10.60
C GLU A 181 -1.57 4.76 -9.67
N GLU A 182 -2.88 4.59 -9.91
CA GLU A 182 -3.73 3.73 -9.10
C GLU A 182 -3.42 2.25 -9.30
N GLY A 183 -3.25 1.49 -8.21
CA GLY A 183 -2.99 0.04 -8.26
C GLY A 183 -2.47 -0.55 -6.95
N ALA A 184 -2.18 0.25 -5.94
CA ALA A 184 -1.71 -0.22 -4.65
C ALA A 184 -2.87 -0.47 -3.66
N VAL A 185 -2.71 -1.49 -2.82
CA VAL A 185 -3.60 -1.77 -1.68
C VAL A 185 -3.00 -1.36 -0.35
N ALA A 186 -1.74 -0.93 -0.34
CA ALA A 186 -1.10 -0.31 0.82
C ALA A 186 -0.24 0.89 0.37
N ALA A 187 -0.15 1.91 1.22
CA ALA A 187 0.64 3.09 0.91
C ALA A 187 2.14 2.82 1.11
N PRO A 188 3.02 3.37 0.25
CA PRO A 188 4.47 3.39 0.50
C PRO A 188 4.75 4.30 1.69
N SER A 189 4.83 3.70 2.88
CA SER A 189 4.75 4.40 4.16
C SER A 189 5.88 5.40 4.39
N ALA A 190 7.10 5.14 3.90
CA ALA A 190 8.21 6.08 4.02
C ALA A 190 7.91 7.42 3.31
N GLY A 191 7.37 7.37 2.08
CA GLY A 191 6.98 8.55 1.32
C GLY A 191 5.81 9.34 1.92
N MET A 192 5.01 8.72 2.79
CA MET A 192 3.91 9.40 3.48
C MET A 192 4.39 10.47 4.47
N HIS A 193 5.63 10.40 4.91
CA HIS A 193 6.22 11.36 5.84
C HIS A 193 6.68 12.65 5.16
N LEU A 194 6.81 12.67 3.83
CA LEU A 194 7.18 13.88 3.10
C LEU A 194 5.97 14.80 2.90
N SER A 195 6.19 16.10 3.15
CA SER A 195 5.23 17.16 2.82
C SER A 195 5.63 17.87 1.52
N LYS A 196 4.65 18.52 0.85
CA LYS A 196 4.94 19.34 -0.34
C LYS A 196 5.94 20.45 -0.02
N THR A 197 5.83 21.04 1.18
CA THR A 197 6.75 22.08 1.65
C THR A 197 8.18 21.55 1.78
N GLN A 198 8.34 20.35 2.34
CA GLN A 198 9.66 19.76 2.49
C GLN A 198 10.25 19.36 1.13
N MET A 199 9.45 18.78 0.25
CA MET A 199 9.85 18.50 -1.13
C MET A 199 10.36 19.76 -1.83
N LEU A 200 9.63 20.88 -1.73
CA LEU A 200 10.06 22.16 -2.31
C LEU A 200 11.39 22.67 -1.73
N LYS A 201 11.58 22.57 -0.40
CA LYS A 201 12.86 22.91 0.25
C LYS A 201 14.01 22.06 -0.27
N MET A 202 13.79 20.75 -0.46
CA MET A 202 14.77 19.84 -1.03
C MET A 202 15.12 20.21 -2.47
N GLN A 203 14.12 20.53 -3.29
CA GLN A 203 14.33 21.01 -4.68
C GLN A 203 15.14 22.31 -4.73
N ILE A 204 14.86 23.26 -3.82
CA ILE A 204 15.64 24.51 -3.71
C ILE A 204 17.10 24.23 -3.29
N LYS A 205 17.33 23.21 -2.47
CA LYS A 205 18.68 22.75 -2.10
C LYS A 205 19.39 22.04 -3.26
N GLY A 206 18.72 21.75 -4.39
CA GLY A 206 19.29 21.07 -5.55
C GLY A 206 19.06 19.57 -5.58
N ILE A 207 18.24 19.02 -4.66
CA ILE A 207 17.89 17.60 -4.66
C ILE A 207 16.87 17.34 -5.76
N ASN A 208 17.16 16.38 -6.64
CA ASN A 208 16.30 15.97 -7.72
C ASN A 208 15.38 14.82 -7.29
N PHE A 209 14.22 14.72 -7.95
CA PHE A 209 13.27 13.63 -7.73
C PHE A 209 13.10 12.79 -8.98
N SER A 210 13.10 11.48 -8.79
CA SER A 210 12.78 10.50 -9.85
C SER A 210 11.63 9.62 -9.40
N GLU A 211 10.58 9.54 -10.20
CA GLU A 211 9.38 8.77 -9.88
C GLU A 211 9.45 7.38 -10.52
N ILE A 212 9.14 6.35 -9.72
CA ILE A 212 8.86 5.00 -10.20
C ILE A 212 7.47 4.60 -9.75
N THR A 213 6.86 3.62 -10.39
CA THR A 213 5.61 3.01 -9.93
C THR A 213 5.91 1.62 -9.39
N LEU A 214 5.66 1.40 -8.10
CA LEU A 214 5.67 0.08 -7.48
C LEU A 214 4.34 -0.11 -6.76
N HIS A 215 3.46 -0.94 -7.32
CA HIS A 215 2.15 -1.21 -6.72
C HIS A 215 2.31 -2.13 -5.52
N VAL A 216 2.22 -1.54 -4.32
CA VAL A 216 2.34 -2.28 -3.04
C VAL A 216 1.14 -3.20 -2.89
N GLY A 217 1.43 -4.49 -2.84
CA GLY A 217 0.46 -5.56 -2.87
C GLY A 217 0.15 -6.19 -1.52
N LEU A 218 -0.43 -7.38 -1.58
CA LEU A 218 -0.92 -8.15 -0.44
C LEU A 218 0.20 -8.57 0.53
N GLY A 219 1.43 -8.74 0.05
CA GLY A 219 2.57 -9.18 0.87
C GLY A 219 2.80 -8.32 2.11
N THR A 220 2.45 -7.02 2.03
CA THR A 220 2.53 -6.08 3.16
C THR A 220 1.62 -6.45 4.34
N PHE A 221 0.52 -7.18 4.09
CA PHE A 221 -0.44 -7.60 5.12
C PHE A 221 -0.22 -9.04 5.61
N HIS A 222 0.69 -9.78 4.99
CA HIS A 222 0.98 -11.16 5.37
C HIS A 222 2.07 -11.22 6.43
N PRO A 223 1.78 -11.76 7.64
CA PRO A 223 2.82 -11.95 8.65
C PRO A 223 3.79 -13.05 8.21
N ILE A 224 5.03 -12.93 8.65
CA ILE A 224 6.02 -14.00 8.48
C ILE A 224 5.64 -15.15 9.41
N MET A 225 5.33 -16.33 8.83
CA MET A 225 4.83 -17.50 9.55
C MET A 225 5.86 -18.63 9.69
N VAL A 226 7.11 -18.40 9.28
CA VAL A 226 8.18 -19.39 9.28
C VAL A 226 9.29 -18.98 10.22
N GLU A 227 9.81 -19.91 11.01
CA GLU A 227 10.94 -19.64 11.94
C GLU A 227 12.25 -19.41 11.18
N ASP A 228 12.54 -20.20 10.15
CA ASP A 228 13.68 -20.01 9.25
C ASP A 228 13.31 -18.99 8.17
N LEU A 229 13.79 -17.75 8.28
CA LEU A 229 13.43 -16.65 7.37
C LEU A 229 13.81 -16.94 5.90
N SER A 230 14.79 -17.82 5.65
CA SER A 230 15.14 -18.23 4.27
C SER A 230 14.03 -19.02 3.57
N LYS A 231 13.04 -19.52 4.32
CA LYS A 231 11.87 -20.26 3.80
C LYS A 231 10.64 -19.35 3.59
N HIS A 232 10.73 -18.08 3.98
CA HIS A 232 9.66 -17.12 3.70
C HIS A 232 9.60 -16.83 2.20
N LYS A 233 8.41 -16.99 1.64
CA LYS A 233 8.16 -16.63 0.22
C LYS A 233 7.61 -15.21 0.15
N MET A 234 8.38 -14.32 -0.43
CA MET A 234 7.93 -12.97 -0.76
C MET A 234 6.96 -13.03 -1.94
N GLU A 235 5.90 -12.26 -1.86
CA GLU A 235 4.99 -12.08 -3.00
C GLU A 235 5.60 -11.12 -4.02
N SER A 236 5.25 -11.32 -5.30
CA SER A 236 5.70 -10.43 -6.37
C SER A 236 4.80 -9.19 -6.43
N GLU A 237 5.42 -8.05 -6.71
CA GLU A 237 4.74 -6.78 -6.94
C GLU A 237 5.03 -6.26 -8.34
N GLN A 238 4.10 -5.50 -8.91
CA GLN A 238 4.27 -4.90 -10.23
C GLN A 238 5.08 -3.61 -10.09
N MET A 239 6.18 -3.52 -10.86
CA MET A 239 7.02 -2.33 -10.94
C MET A 239 7.08 -1.82 -12.37
N ILE A 240 6.99 -0.50 -12.54
CA ILE A 240 7.11 0.21 -13.81
C ILE A 240 8.14 1.32 -13.62
N ILE A 241 9.14 1.36 -14.49
CA ILE A 241 10.17 2.40 -14.51
C ILE A 241 10.18 2.98 -15.92
N GLU A 242 9.76 4.22 -16.05
CA GLU A 242 9.80 4.93 -17.33
C GLU A 242 11.25 5.25 -17.72
N GLN A 243 11.51 5.40 -19.03
CA GLN A 243 12.87 5.59 -19.55
C GLN A 243 13.56 6.83 -18.96
N GLU A 244 12.83 7.91 -18.74
CA GLU A 244 13.38 9.13 -18.14
C GLU A 244 13.84 8.88 -16.71
N ALA A 245 13.02 8.18 -15.92
CA ALA A 245 13.37 7.80 -14.55
C ALA A 245 14.58 6.87 -14.52
N ALA A 246 14.62 5.88 -15.41
CA ALA A 246 15.76 4.97 -15.54
C ALA A 246 17.07 5.71 -15.84
N ASN A 247 17.04 6.68 -16.74
CA ASN A 247 18.22 7.49 -17.07
C ASN A 247 18.69 8.28 -15.84
N LYS A 248 17.79 9.03 -15.17
CA LYS A 248 18.12 9.80 -13.96
C LYS A 248 18.71 8.92 -12.85
N ILE A 249 18.11 7.74 -12.62
CA ILE A 249 18.56 6.80 -11.60
C ILE A 249 19.95 6.24 -11.95
N ASN A 250 20.20 5.87 -13.21
CA ASN A 250 21.48 5.34 -13.65
C ASN A 250 22.59 6.40 -13.55
N ASP A 251 22.30 7.64 -13.92
CA ASP A 251 23.25 8.76 -13.80
C ASP A 251 23.60 9.01 -12.32
N ALA A 252 22.58 8.99 -11.43
CA ALA A 252 22.79 9.14 -9.99
C ALA A 252 23.60 7.97 -9.40
N LEU A 253 23.33 6.73 -9.80
CA LEU A 253 24.11 5.55 -9.36
C LEU A 253 25.57 5.66 -9.77
N THR A 254 25.85 6.17 -10.97
CA THR A 254 27.22 6.37 -11.48
C THR A 254 27.96 7.42 -10.64
N ASN A 255 27.25 8.45 -10.17
CA ASN A 255 27.79 9.52 -9.35
C ASN A 255 27.67 9.25 -7.84
N LEU A 256 27.16 8.07 -7.41
CA LEU A 256 26.92 7.66 -6.01
C LEU A 256 25.99 8.61 -5.23
N SER A 257 25.02 9.22 -5.91
CA SER A 257 24.10 10.24 -5.36
C SER A 257 22.62 9.78 -5.39
N LEU A 258 22.34 8.48 -5.19
CA LEU A 258 20.98 7.96 -5.22
C LEU A 258 20.44 7.65 -3.83
N ILE A 259 19.24 8.16 -3.55
CA ILE A 259 18.50 7.97 -2.29
C ILE A 259 17.13 7.33 -2.60
N HIS A 260 16.77 6.29 -1.85
CA HIS A 260 15.48 5.59 -1.96
C HIS A 260 14.57 5.92 -0.79
N ILE A 261 13.31 6.26 -1.07
CA ILE A 261 12.25 6.43 -0.07
C ILE A 261 10.98 5.69 -0.50
#